data_8aea938033017c20b40ca578e46e9128
#
_entry.id   8aea938033017c20b40ca578e46e9128
#
_cell.length_a   1.000
_cell.length_b   1.000
_cell.length_c   1.000
_cell.angle_alpha   90.00
_cell.angle_beta   90.00
_cell.angle_gamma   90.00
#
_symmetry.space_group_name_H-M   'P 1'
#
loop_
_entity.id
_entity.type
_entity.pdbx_description
1 polymer ?
#
loop_
_entity_poly.entity_id
_entity_poly.type
_entity_poly.pdbx_seq_one_letter_code
_entity_poly.pdbx_strand_id
1 'polypeptide(L)'
;PVFEDPLAKALEAYVKAYEVDAKKSKEKDIKEGIQNIAQRYFNDGMNQYSLGEYKKAGELLGKAALASETAPNSVVDTTSLYNAGYIFWASKDYETAKTYFEKCLANNYYYENGEVYAKLGDVYFNLGDKAKGVETLETGFVKFPQSQSILIGLINYYLESGENTDRL
;
A
#
# COMPACT_ATOMS: atom_id res chain seq x y z
N PRO A 1 27.26 15.04 12.19
CA PRO A 1 26.85 14.61 10.86
C PRO A 1 25.33 14.70 10.76
N VAL A 2 24.83 15.44 9.77
CA VAL A 2 23.40 15.45 9.46
C VAL A 2 23.13 14.18 8.63
N PHE A 3 22.33 13.26 9.13
CA PHE A 3 21.89 12.08 8.37
C PHE A 3 20.82 12.51 7.39
N GLU A 4 20.90 12.02 6.17
CA GLU A 4 19.92 12.29 5.12
C GLU A 4 18.51 11.77 5.50
N ASP A 5 18.45 10.63 6.22
CA ASP A 5 17.23 10.09 6.80
C ASP A 5 17.50 9.61 8.25
N PRO A 6 17.29 10.46 9.26
CA PRO A 6 17.57 10.12 10.64
C PRO A 6 16.65 9.01 11.18
N LEU A 7 15.41 8.88 10.66
CA LEU A 7 14.49 7.81 11.07
C LEU A 7 14.97 6.45 10.56
N ALA A 8 15.50 6.39 9.34
CA ALA A 8 16.10 5.15 8.81
C ALA A 8 17.29 4.70 9.68
N LYS A 9 18.15 5.64 10.08
CA LYS A 9 19.27 5.33 10.99
C LYS A 9 18.84 4.85 12.37
N ALA A 10 17.77 5.45 12.90
CA ALA A 10 17.19 4.99 14.16
C ALA A 10 16.59 3.58 14.02
N LEU A 11 15.91 3.28 12.92
CA LEU A 11 15.38 1.95 12.64
C LEU A 11 16.49 0.90 12.56
N GLU A 12 17.56 1.17 11.80
CA GLU A 12 18.75 0.30 11.74
C GLU A 12 19.33 0.03 13.13
N ALA A 13 19.42 1.05 13.98
CA ALA A 13 19.92 0.89 15.35
C ALA A 13 19.03 0.01 16.21
N TYR A 14 17.69 0.15 16.11
CA TYR A 14 16.75 -0.72 16.83
C TYR A 14 16.81 -2.17 16.34
N VAL A 15 16.90 -2.41 15.02
CA VAL A 15 17.07 -3.75 14.45
C VAL A 15 18.33 -4.39 15.01
N LYS A 16 19.45 -3.67 14.99
CA LYS A 16 20.71 -4.18 15.53
C LYS A 16 20.64 -4.44 17.03
N ALA A 17 19.98 -3.57 17.79
CA ALA A 17 19.77 -3.77 19.22
C ALA A 17 18.95 -5.04 19.49
N TYR A 18 17.93 -5.32 18.68
CA TYR A 18 17.12 -6.53 18.78
C TYR A 18 17.92 -7.81 18.45
N GLU A 19 18.78 -7.75 17.43
CA GLU A 19 19.64 -8.88 17.03
C GLU A 19 20.63 -9.29 18.11
N VAL A 20 21.22 -8.31 18.83
CA VAL A 20 22.22 -8.57 19.87
C VAL A 20 21.63 -8.85 21.26
N ASP A 21 20.35 -8.56 21.48
CA ASP A 21 19.64 -8.87 22.73
C ASP A 21 19.22 -10.35 22.79
N ALA A 22 20.19 -11.22 23.05
CA ALA A 22 19.96 -12.67 23.10
C ALA A 22 18.87 -13.11 24.10
N LYS A 23 18.67 -12.34 25.18
CA LYS A 23 17.66 -12.61 26.22
C LYS A 23 16.31 -11.95 25.94
N LYS A 24 16.21 -11.17 24.87
CA LYS A 24 14.99 -10.38 24.53
C LYS A 24 14.51 -9.46 25.67
N SER A 25 15.44 -9.03 26.50
CA SER A 25 15.15 -8.20 27.68
C SER A 25 14.68 -6.79 27.32
N LYS A 26 14.98 -6.32 26.11
CA LYS A 26 14.64 -4.99 25.56
C LYS A 26 13.61 -5.04 24.42
N GLU A 27 13.05 -6.20 24.16
CA GLU A 27 12.13 -6.37 23.01
C GLU A 27 10.96 -5.40 23.04
N LYS A 28 10.36 -5.15 24.23
CA LYS A 28 9.26 -4.20 24.38
C LYS A 28 9.67 -2.78 24.02
N ASP A 29 10.78 -2.31 24.58
CA ASP A 29 11.29 -0.94 24.36
C ASP A 29 11.65 -0.75 22.88
N ILE A 30 12.27 -1.77 22.25
CA ILE A 30 12.65 -1.78 20.84
C ILE A 30 11.39 -1.74 19.97
N LYS A 31 10.38 -2.55 20.27
CA LYS A 31 9.10 -2.57 19.55
C LYS A 31 8.41 -1.22 19.59
N GLU A 32 8.32 -0.61 20.77
CA GLU A 32 7.75 0.75 20.93
C GLU A 32 8.53 1.79 20.12
N GLY A 33 9.88 1.70 20.11
CA GLY A 33 10.72 2.58 19.31
C GLY A 33 10.47 2.45 17.81
N ILE A 34 10.34 1.22 17.30
CA ILE A 34 10.02 0.95 15.89
C ILE A 34 8.62 1.46 15.53
N GLN A 35 7.62 1.25 16.41
CA GLN A 35 6.27 1.77 16.21
C GLN A 35 6.24 3.31 16.14
N ASN A 36 7.02 3.98 16.99
CA ASN A 36 7.15 5.43 16.96
C ASN A 36 7.79 5.92 15.63
N ILE A 37 8.78 5.20 15.09
CA ILE A 37 9.38 5.50 13.80
C ILE A 37 8.34 5.35 12.69
N ALA A 38 7.59 4.25 12.66
CA ALA A 38 6.54 4.01 11.68
C ALA A 38 5.48 5.14 11.72
N GLN A 39 5.03 5.52 12.91
CA GLN A 39 4.07 6.60 13.08
C GLN A 39 4.62 7.96 12.60
N ARG A 40 5.90 8.24 12.83
CA ARG A 40 6.52 9.47 12.34
C ARG A 40 6.60 9.49 10.83
N TYR A 41 7.02 8.40 10.18
CA TYR A 41 7.00 8.30 8.72
C TYR A 41 5.59 8.50 8.17
N PHE A 42 4.57 7.90 8.81
CA PHE A 42 3.18 8.10 8.41
C PHE A 42 2.77 9.58 8.48
N ASN A 43 3.02 10.23 9.62
CA ASN A 43 2.66 11.64 9.82
C ASN A 43 3.40 12.55 8.83
N ASP A 44 4.70 12.32 8.62
CA ASP A 44 5.50 13.07 7.66
C ASP A 44 5.00 12.85 6.22
N GLY A 45 4.59 11.62 5.88
CA GLY A 45 3.97 11.29 4.60
C GLY A 45 2.67 12.06 4.38
N MET A 46 1.77 12.07 5.36
CA MET A 46 0.51 12.82 5.28
C MET A 46 0.74 14.34 5.20
N ASN A 47 1.76 14.85 5.89
CA ASN A 47 2.16 16.26 5.75
C ASN A 47 2.64 16.57 4.32
N GLN A 48 3.49 15.73 3.74
CA GLN A 48 3.94 15.92 2.35
C GLN A 48 2.77 15.84 1.36
N TYR A 49 1.82 14.93 1.60
CA TYR A 49 0.59 14.85 0.80
C TYR A 49 -0.20 16.18 0.84
N SER A 50 -0.40 16.76 2.02
CA SER A 50 -1.11 18.04 2.17
C SER A 50 -0.40 19.23 1.51
N LEU A 51 0.92 19.14 1.32
CA LEU A 51 1.74 20.12 0.60
C LEU A 51 1.78 19.87 -0.92
N GLY A 52 1.14 18.81 -1.42
CA GLY A 52 1.17 18.44 -2.83
C GLY A 52 2.43 17.69 -3.28
N GLU A 53 3.32 17.36 -2.35
CA GLU A 53 4.57 16.63 -2.60
C GLU A 53 4.31 15.11 -2.69
N TYR A 54 3.49 14.70 -3.67
CA TYR A 54 2.92 13.35 -3.75
C TYR A 54 3.96 12.23 -3.79
N LYS A 55 5.01 12.37 -4.60
CA LYS A 55 6.05 11.34 -4.67
C LYS A 55 6.68 11.10 -3.30
N LYS A 56 7.08 12.16 -2.62
CA LYS A 56 7.68 12.10 -1.29
C LYS A 56 6.71 11.55 -0.25
N ALA A 57 5.42 11.91 -0.36
CA ALA A 57 4.37 11.38 0.50
C ALA A 57 4.24 9.86 0.35
N GLY A 58 4.15 9.35 -0.87
CA GLY A 58 4.09 7.91 -1.15
C GLY A 58 5.32 7.16 -0.63
N GLU A 59 6.52 7.70 -0.85
CA GLU A 59 7.78 7.12 -0.34
C GLU A 59 7.81 7.04 1.19
N LEU A 60 7.35 8.08 1.89
CA LEU A 60 7.30 8.10 3.36
C LEU A 60 6.26 7.12 3.91
N LEU A 61 5.10 7.02 3.28
CA LEU A 61 4.09 6.03 3.66
C LEU A 61 4.57 4.59 3.41
N GLY A 62 5.31 4.37 2.32
CA GLY A 62 5.99 3.09 2.10
C GLY A 62 7.01 2.75 3.19
N LYS A 63 7.78 3.74 3.65
CA LYS A 63 8.69 3.58 4.79
C LYS A 63 7.96 3.31 6.11
N ALA A 64 6.79 3.92 6.33
CA ALA A 64 5.94 3.62 7.48
C ALA A 64 5.50 2.15 7.49
N ALA A 65 5.01 1.64 6.36
CA ALA A 65 4.62 0.24 6.23
C ALA A 65 5.81 -0.70 6.48
N LEU A 66 6.98 -0.41 5.88
CA LEU A 66 8.19 -1.20 6.06
C LEU A 66 8.66 -1.21 7.52
N ALA A 67 8.66 -0.06 8.19
CA ALA A 67 9.02 0.03 9.61
C ALA A 67 8.07 -0.79 10.48
N SER A 68 6.76 -0.76 10.21
CA SER A 68 5.78 -1.57 10.93
C SER A 68 6.00 -3.06 10.77
N GLU A 69 6.43 -3.53 9.59
CA GLU A 69 6.75 -4.94 9.33
C GLU A 69 8.09 -5.38 9.91
N THR A 70 8.95 -4.43 10.32
CA THR A 70 10.29 -4.74 10.85
C THR A 70 10.21 -5.41 12.23
N ALA A 71 10.95 -6.51 12.41
CA ALA A 71 11.02 -7.21 13.69
C ALA A 71 11.63 -6.32 14.81
N PRO A 72 11.17 -6.45 16.05
CA PRO A 72 10.16 -7.38 16.57
C PRO A 72 8.70 -6.90 16.42
N ASN A 73 8.44 -5.79 15.77
CA ASN A 73 7.07 -5.28 15.62
C ASN A 73 6.23 -6.21 14.72
N SER A 74 6.72 -6.52 13.52
CA SER A 74 6.16 -7.51 12.57
C SER A 74 4.66 -7.35 12.30
N VAL A 75 4.18 -6.10 12.21
CA VAL A 75 2.78 -5.76 11.93
C VAL A 75 2.65 -5.26 10.50
N VAL A 76 1.72 -5.83 9.75
CA VAL A 76 1.38 -5.32 8.41
C VAL A 76 0.50 -4.08 8.57
N ASP A 77 1.05 -2.92 8.24
CA ASP A 77 0.31 -1.64 8.24
C ASP A 77 -0.43 -1.45 6.91
N THR A 78 -1.62 -2.02 6.83
CA THR A 78 -2.47 -1.96 5.63
C THR A 78 -2.93 -0.53 5.31
N THR A 79 -3.02 0.35 6.30
CA THR A 79 -3.35 1.77 6.10
C THR A 79 -2.25 2.49 5.34
N SER A 80 -1.00 2.35 5.79
CA SER A 80 0.15 2.93 5.09
C SER A 80 0.33 2.32 3.69
N LEU A 81 0.13 1.00 3.54
CA LEU A 81 0.18 0.33 2.23
C LEU A 81 -0.86 0.90 1.26
N TYR A 82 -2.12 1.00 1.69
CA TYR A 82 -3.18 1.52 0.83
C TYR A 82 -2.92 2.98 0.44
N ASN A 83 -2.59 3.84 1.40
CA ASN A 83 -2.34 5.25 1.13
C ASN A 83 -1.14 5.46 0.20
N ALA A 84 -0.05 4.69 0.37
CA ALA A 84 1.07 4.72 -0.57
C ALA A 84 0.63 4.31 -1.98
N GLY A 85 -0.06 3.18 -2.11
CA GLY A 85 -0.60 2.70 -3.38
C GLY A 85 -1.51 3.72 -4.06
N TYR A 86 -2.41 4.35 -3.30
CA TYR A 86 -3.31 5.38 -3.80
C TYR A 86 -2.56 6.60 -4.34
N ILE A 87 -1.56 7.09 -3.62
CA ILE A 87 -0.76 8.26 -4.02
C ILE A 87 0.03 7.95 -5.29
N PHE A 88 0.68 6.79 -5.38
CA PHE A 88 1.39 6.39 -6.59
C PHE A 88 0.46 6.18 -7.78
N TRP A 89 -0.74 5.60 -7.57
CA TRP A 89 -1.78 5.51 -8.59
C TRP A 89 -2.21 6.89 -9.08
N ALA A 90 -2.52 7.82 -8.18
CA ALA A 90 -2.93 9.18 -8.51
C ALA A 90 -1.84 9.97 -9.26
N SER A 91 -0.56 9.65 -8.98
CA SER A 91 0.61 10.20 -9.65
C SER A 91 0.98 9.48 -10.94
N LYS A 92 0.20 8.45 -11.34
CA LYS A 92 0.44 7.60 -12.52
C LYS A 92 1.72 6.77 -12.47
N ASP A 93 2.29 6.56 -11.29
CA ASP A 93 3.35 5.57 -11.07
C ASP A 93 2.70 4.21 -10.81
N TYR A 94 2.18 3.63 -11.89
CA TYR A 94 1.37 2.41 -11.83
C TYR A 94 2.17 1.17 -11.39
N GLU A 95 3.45 1.07 -11.75
CA GLU A 95 4.30 -0.04 -11.30
C GLU A 95 4.48 -0.05 -9.78
N THR A 96 4.73 1.11 -9.19
CA THR A 96 4.83 1.24 -7.73
C THR A 96 3.47 1.02 -7.07
N ALA A 97 2.40 1.61 -7.59
CA ALA A 97 1.04 1.44 -7.08
C ALA A 97 0.60 -0.04 -7.06
N LYS A 98 0.89 -0.79 -8.14
CA LYS A 98 0.64 -2.23 -8.24
C LYS A 98 1.20 -2.99 -7.03
N THR A 99 2.47 -2.75 -6.73
CA THR A 99 3.16 -3.43 -5.62
C THR A 99 2.43 -3.24 -4.29
N TYR A 100 1.97 -2.03 -4.01
CA TYR A 100 1.26 -1.73 -2.76
C TYR A 100 -0.15 -2.33 -2.73
N PHE A 101 -0.92 -2.25 -3.81
CA PHE A 101 -2.26 -2.80 -3.86
C PHE A 101 -2.25 -4.34 -3.85
N GLU A 102 -1.32 -4.99 -4.55
CA GLU A 102 -1.12 -6.44 -4.45
C GLU A 102 -0.83 -6.85 -3.00
N LYS A 103 0.01 -6.08 -2.29
CA LYS A 103 0.32 -6.34 -0.89
C LYS A 103 -0.90 -6.15 0.03
N CYS A 104 -1.77 -5.19 -0.26
CA CYS A 104 -3.05 -5.02 0.43
C CYS A 104 -3.92 -6.28 0.26
N LEU A 105 -4.12 -6.75 -0.97
CA LEU A 105 -4.94 -7.93 -1.24
C LEU A 105 -4.35 -9.21 -0.62
N ALA A 106 -3.03 -9.38 -0.67
CA ALA A 106 -2.32 -10.51 -0.05
C ALA A 106 -2.53 -10.57 1.48
N ASN A 107 -2.80 -9.42 2.10
CA ASN A 107 -3.11 -9.31 3.53
C ASN A 107 -4.61 -9.18 3.82
N ASN A 108 -5.48 -9.55 2.87
CA ASN A 108 -6.93 -9.49 2.97
C ASN A 108 -7.46 -8.08 3.32
N TYR A 109 -6.75 -7.05 2.89
CA TYR A 109 -7.18 -5.67 3.04
C TYR A 109 -7.77 -5.15 1.74
N TYR A 110 -9.03 -4.74 1.76
CA TYR A 110 -9.78 -4.40 0.55
C TYR A 110 -10.15 -2.93 0.47
N TYR A 111 -10.02 -2.21 1.56
CA TYR A 111 -10.54 -0.86 1.77
C TYR A 111 -12.01 -0.77 1.35
N GLU A 112 -12.76 0.16 1.84
CA GLU A 112 -14.19 0.37 1.59
C GLU A 112 -14.77 -0.35 0.36
N ASN A 113 -15.71 -1.24 0.55
CA ASN A 113 -16.42 -1.95 -0.55
C ASN A 113 -15.51 -2.52 -1.67
N GLY A 114 -14.26 -2.86 -1.36
CA GLY A 114 -13.36 -3.47 -2.33
C GLY A 114 -12.62 -2.49 -3.24
N GLU A 115 -12.45 -1.23 -2.83
CA GLU A 115 -11.76 -0.19 -3.61
C GLU A 115 -10.35 -0.60 -4.08
N VAL A 116 -9.64 -1.45 -3.30
CA VAL A 116 -8.32 -1.98 -3.71
C VAL A 116 -8.42 -2.76 -5.02
N TYR A 117 -9.50 -3.56 -5.20
CA TYR A 117 -9.72 -4.29 -6.46
C TYR A 117 -9.94 -3.33 -7.63
N ALA A 118 -10.74 -2.29 -7.44
CA ALA A 118 -11.01 -1.31 -8.47
C ALA A 118 -9.73 -0.57 -8.90
N LYS A 119 -8.93 -0.11 -7.93
CA LYS A 119 -7.66 0.58 -8.21
C LYS A 119 -6.62 -0.35 -8.85
N LEU A 120 -6.50 -1.59 -8.37
CA LEU A 120 -5.56 -2.54 -8.94
C LEU A 120 -5.96 -2.96 -10.37
N GLY A 121 -7.25 -3.12 -10.63
CA GLY A 121 -7.76 -3.35 -11.98
C GLY A 121 -7.38 -2.23 -12.94
N ASP A 122 -7.62 -0.97 -12.54
CA ASP A 122 -7.22 0.22 -13.31
C ASP A 122 -5.70 0.28 -13.51
N VAL A 123 -4.92 -0.04 -12.48
CA VAL A 123 -3.45 -0.12 -12.57
C VAL A 123 -3.03 -1.12 -13.64
N TYR A 124 -3.59 -2.33 -13.66
CA TYR A 124 -3.26 -3.33 -14.68
C TYR A 124 -3.63 -2.86 -16.09
N PHE A 125 -4.79 -2.20 -16.27
CA PHE A 125 -5.17 -1.63 -17.56
C PHE A 125 -4.18 -0.59 -18.04
N ASN A 126 -3.75 0.31 -17.16
CA ASN A 126 -2.75 1.34 -17.50
C ASN A 126 -1.36 0.75 -17.81
N LEU A 127 -1.03 -0.40 -17.23
CA LEU A 127 0.20 -1.15 -17.53
C LEU A 127 0.08 -2.02 -18.78
N GLY A 128 -1.10 -2.08 -19.41
CA GLY A 128 -1.35 -2.86 -20.63
C GLY A 128 -1.72 -4.33 -20.39
N ASP A 129 -1.79 -4.78 -19.14
CA ASP A 129 -2.21 -6.14 -18.76
C ASP A 129 -3.74 -6.22 -18.59
N LYS A 130 -4.44 -6.13 -19.71
CA LYS A 130 -5.92 -6.13 -19.72
C LYS A 130 -6.51 -7.40 -19.13
N ALA A 131 -5.88 -8.56 -19.37
CA ALA A 131 -6.36 -9.83 -18.83
C ALA A 131 -6.35 -9.85 -17.30
N LYS A 132 -5.26 -9.39 -16.71
CA LYS A 132 -5.13 -9.30 -15.25
C LYS A 132 -6.03 -8.21 -14.66
N GLY A 133 -6.24 -7.12 -15.39
CA GLY A 133 -7.15 -6.05 -15.01
C GLY A 133 -8.59 -6.54 -14.84
N VAL A 134 -9.12 -7.23 -15.86
CA VAL A 134 -10.49 -7.76 -15.81
C VAL A 134 -10.63 -8.88 -14.77
N GLU A 135 -9.66 -9.82 -14.68
CA GLU A 135 -9.64 -10.87 -13.66
C GLU A 135 -9.69 -10.28 -12.24
N THR A 136 -8.94 -9.22 -12.00
CA THR A 136 -8.92 -8.51 -10.71
C THR A 136 -10.27 -7.91 -10.38
N LEU A 137 -10.90 -7.23 -11.35
CA LEU A 137 -12.23 -6.63 -11.17
C LEU A 137 -13.32 -7.70 -10.97
N GLU A 138 -13.32 -8.78 -11.76
CA GLU A 138 -14.28 -9.89 -11.62
C GLU A 138 -14.14 -10.55 -10.25
N THR A 139 -12.92 -10.80 -9.79
CA THR A 139 -12.64 -11.31 -8.44
C THR A 139 -13.21 -10.39 -7.35
N GLY A 140 -12.96 -9.09 -7.52
CA GLY A 140 -13.48 -8.07 -6.63
C GLY A 140 -15.01 -8.01 -6.64
N PHE A 141 -15.64 -8.13 -7.82
CA PHE A 141 -17.09 -8.11 -7.96
C PHE A 141 -17.77 -9.30 -7.27
N VAL A 142 -17.22 -10.49 -7.39
CA VAL A 142 -17.73 -11.67 -6.66
C VAL A 142 -17.75 -11.43 -5.15
N LYS A 143 -16.74 -10.74 -4.63
CA LYS A 143 -16.61 -10.47 -3.19
C LYS A 143 -17.39 -9.24 -2.73
N PHE A 144 -17.49 -8.24 -3.59
CA PHE A 144 -18.14 -6.94 -3.34
C PHE A 144 -19.13 -6.58 -4.46
N PRO A 145 -20.24 -7.30 -4.60
CA PRO A 145 -21.17 -7.14 -5.74
C PRO A 145 -21.89 -5.78 -5.77
N GLN A 146 -21.83 -5.02 -4.67
CA GLN A 146 -22.42 -3.68 -4.58
C GLN A 146 -21.39 -2.56 -4.77
N SER A 147 -20.14 -2.91 -5.10
CA SER A 147 -19.08 -1.91 -5.32
C SER A 147 -19.28 -1.16 -6.63
N GLN A 148 -19.61 0.12 -6.53
CA GLN A 148 -19.79 0.97 -7.71
C GLN A 148 -18.48 1.16 -8.50
N SER A 149 -17.35 1.29 -7.82
CA SER A 149 -16.04 1.46 -8.46
C SER A 149 -15.62 0.22 -9.27
N ILE A 150 -15.86 -0.98 -8.74
CA ILE A 150 -15.60 -2.23 -9.46
C ILE A 150 -16.55 -2.37 -10.67
N LEU A 151 -17.85 -2.12 -10.47
CA LEU A 151 -18.83 -2.17 -11.55
C LEU A 151 -18.49 -1.20 -12.69
N ILE A 152 -18.13 0.04 -12.38
CA ILE A 152 -17.71 1.03 -13.37
C ILE A 152 -16.47 0.54 -14.14
N GLY A 153 -15.49 -0.04 -13.44
CA GLY A 153 -14.29 -0.61 -14.07
C GLY A 153 -14.63 -1.72 -15.07
N LEU A 154 -15.52 -2.64 -14.69
CA LEU A 154 -15.99 -3.73 -15.57
C LEU A 154 -16.78 -3.20 -16.77
N ILE A 155 -17.70 -2.28 -16.55
CA ILE A 155 -18.48 -1.64 -17.63
C ILE A 155 -17.55 -0.99 -18.65
N ASN A 156 -16.60 -0.18 -18.21
CA ASN A 156 -15.64 0.49 -19.09
C ASN A 156 -14.85 -0.53 -19.91
N TYR A 157 -14.34 -1.59 -19.26
CA TYR A 157 -13.60 -2.63 -19.95
C TYR A 157 -14.45 -3.32 -21.04
N TYR A 158 -15.67 -3.76 -20.71
CA TYR A 158 -16.50 -4.49 -21.66
C TYR A 158 -17.02 -3.61 -22.81
N LEU A 159 -17.28 -2.32 -22.56
CA LEU A 159 -17.64 -1.38 -23.62
C LEU A 159 -16.48 -1.11 -24.59
N GLU A 160 -15.25 -0.98 -24.06
CA GLU A 160 -14.06 -0.74 -24.89
C GLU A 160 -13.63 -1.98 -25.67
N SER A 161 -13.74 -3.17 -25.07
CA SER A 161 -13.34 -4.43 -25.70
C SER A 161 -14.33 -4.94 -26.74
N GLY A 162 -15.61 -4.53 -26.66
CA GLY A 162 -16.71 -5.08 -27.44
C GLY A 162 -17.02 -6.56 -27.11
N GLU A 163 -16.41 -7.09 -26.05
CA GLU A 163 -16.58 -8.46 -25.59
C GLU A 163 -17.65 -8.55 -24.50
N ASN A 164 -18.53 -9.56 -24.61
CA ASN A 164 -19.46 -9.94 -23.55
C ASN A 164 -20.40 -8.85 -23.00
N THR A 165 -20.98 -8.02 -23.87
CA THR A 165 -22.06 -7.10 -23.45
C THR A 165 -23.25 -7.80 -22.79
N ASP A 166 -23.39 -9.11 -22.98
CA ASP A 166 -24.44 -9.94 -22.38
C ASP A 166 -24.20 -10.27 -20.88
N ARG A 167 -23.03 -9.89 -20.33
CA ARG A 167 -22.69 -10.08 -18.91
C ARG A 167 -22.94 -8.83 -18.05
N LEU A 168 -23.31 -7.72 -18.66
CA LEU A 168 -23.69 -6.47 -18.01
C LEU A 168 -25.21 -6.45 -17.76
#